data_b7939585d46adde879d3f402c64c8788
#
_entry.id   b7939585d46adde879d3f402c64c8788
#
_cell.length_a   1.000
_cell.length_b   1.000
_cell.length_c   1.000
_cell.angle_alpha   90.00
_cell.angle_beta   90.00
_cell.angle_gamma   90.00
#
_symmetry.space_group_name_H-M   'P 1'
#
loop_
_entity.id
_entity.type
_entity.pdbx_description
1 polymer ?
#
loop_
_entity_poly.entity_id
_entity_poly.type
_entity_poly.pdbx_seq_one_letter_code
_entity_poly.pdbx_strand_id
1 'polypeptide(L)'
;MKFTALLHHLTIDLLRGSFYSLKRKAAPGVDGVTWQEYETGLEDRLIGLHSRVHRGAYRALPSRRVYIEKEDGRQRPLGVAAVEDKIVQQGVVTILNQIHEEDFLGFSYGFRPGRSQHQALDALSYALLKKKVNYVLDADVRSFFDKLDKSWVIKFVEHRVADPRILRLVQKWLNAGVMEEGKWSETKTGTPQGSVISPMLANIYLHYTFDLWVEVWRKKCAQGEVVVVRYADDSAPRARKAERLSSAQLLN
;
A
#
# COMPACT_ATOMS: atom_id res chain seq x y z
N MET A 1 17.97 4.13 10.94
CA MET A 1 18.66 2.83 10.74
C MET A 1 18.10 2.20 9.47
N LYS A 2 18.96 1.58 8.64
CA LYS A 2 18.55 0.86 7.42
C LYS A 2 18.82 -0.64 7.60
N PHE A 3 17.89 -1.46 7.13
CA PHE A 3 17.99 -2.93 7.19
C PHE A 3 18.58 -3.48 5.89
N THR A 4 19.72 -4.16 5.98
CA THR A 4 20.52 -4.61 4.82
C THR A 4 20.29 -6.06 4.43
N ALA A 5 19.72 -6.87 5.30
CA ALA A 5 19.51 -8.30 5.08
C ALA A 5 18.10 -8.70 5.53
N LEU A 6 17.16 -8.67 4.60
CA LEU A 6 15.74 -8.92 4.87
C LEU A 6 15.18 -10.15 4.14
N LEU A 7 15.77 -10.51 2.98
CA LEU A 7 15.21 -11.58 2.16
C LEU A 7 15.21 -12.93 2.86
N HIS A 8 16.17 -13.18 3.78
CA HIS A 8 16.24 -14.44 4.52
C HIS A 8 15.03 -14.67 5.45
N HIS A 9 14.30 -13.59 5.81
CA HIS A 9 13.05 -13.71 6.56
C HIS A 9 11.89 -14.21 5.69
N LEU A 10 12.01 -14.16 4.36
CA LEU A 10 11.01 -14.71 3.46
C LEU A 10 11.19 -16.25 3.38
N THR A 11 10.86 -16.93 4.46
CA THR A 11 10.96 -18.38 4.62
C THR A 11 9.79 -19.12 3.96
N ILE A 12 9.92 -20.45 3.79
CA ILE A 12 8.80 -21.28 3.29
C ILE A 12 7.60 -21.17 4.24
N ASP A 13 7.81 -21.12 5.55
CA ASP A 13 6.73 -20.99 6.55
C ASP A 13 6.02 -19.63 6.41
N LEU A 14 6.77 -18.54 6.18
CA LEU A 14 6.16 -17.24 5.93
C LEU A 14 5.36 -17.25 4.61
N LEU A 15 5.86 -17.89 3.56
CA LEU A 15 5.13 -18.03 2.29
C LEU A 15 3.87 -18.88 2.47
N ARG A 16 3.93 -19.95 3.27
CA ARG A 16 2.76 -20.79 3.62
C ARG A 16 1.69 -19.98 4.38
N GLY A 17 2.11 -19.25 5.42
CA GLY A 17 1.22 -18.34 6.15
C GLY A 17 0.63 -17.25 5.23
N SER A 18 1.43 -16.72 4.31
CA SER A 18 0.99 -15.76 3.30
C SER A 18 -0.07 -16.36 2.37
N PHE A 19 0.10 -17.59 1.89
CA PHE A 19 -0.89 -18.29 1.07
C PHE A 19 -2.22 -18.45 1.80
N TYR A 20 -2.21 -18.91 3.05
CA TYR A 20 -3.44 -19.11 3.83
C TYR A 20 -4.13 -17.79 4.25
N SER A 21 -3.42 -16.68 4.25
CA SER A 21 -4.01 -15.35 4.47
C SER A 21 -4.78 -14.81 3.27
N LEU A 22 -4.59 -15.38 2.07
CA LEU A 22 -5.30 -14.96 0.86
C LEU A 22 -6.75 -15.43 0.88
N LYS A 23 -7.64 -14.65 0.27
CA LYS A 23 -9.05 -15.03 0.12
C LYS A 23 -9.19 -16.24 -0.80
N ARG A 24 -9.76 -17.34 -0.31
CA ARG A 24 -9.99 -18.59 -1.07
C ARG A 24 -10.77 -18.41 -2.38
N LYS A 25 -11.70 -17.46 -2.41
CA LYS A 25 -12.55 -17.14 -3.57
C LYS A 25 -12.03 -15.94 -4.39
N ALA A 26 -10.77 -15.54 -4.19
CA ALA A 26 -10.19 -14.45 -4.97
C ALA A 26 -10.09 -14.85 -6.45
N ALA A 27 -10.35 -13.88 -7.32
CA ALA A 27 -10.21 -14.09 -8.77
C ALA A 27 -8.76 -14.50 -9.13
N PRO A 28 -8.56 -15.43 -10.08
CA PRO A 28 -7.26 -15.84 -10.58
C PRO A 28 -6.58 -14.70 -11.36
N GLY A 29 -5.24 -14.72 -11.38
CA GLY A 29 -4.43 -13.80 -12.15
C GLY A 29 -4.48 -14.07 -13.66
N VAL A 30 -3.44 -13.61 -14.37
CA VAL A 30 -3.29 -13.78 -15.82
C VAL A 30 -3.02 -15.24 -16.21
N ASP A 31 -2.45 -16.02 -15.30
CA ASP A 31 -2.15 -17.44 -15.43
C ASP A 31 -3.37 -18.36 -15.26
N GLY A 32 -4.51 -17.79 -14.84
CA GLY A 32 -5.75 -18.53 -14.62
C GLY A 32 -5.74 -19.41 -13.36
N VAL A 33 -4.63 -19.49 -12.63
CA VAL A 33 -4.48 -20.38 -11.46
C VAL A 33 -5.33 -19.85 -10.30
N THR A 34 -6.23 -20.70 -9.80
CA THR A 34 -7.07 -20.43 -8.63
C THR A 34 -6.35 -20.77 -7.31
N TRP A 35 -6.88 -20.29 -6.21
CA TRP A 35 -6.36 -20.61 -4.88
C TRP A 35 -6.43 -22.13 -4.63
N GLN A 36 -7.55 -22.80 -5.01
CA GLN A 36 -7.77 -24.23 -4.81
C GLN A 36 -6.80 -25.09 -5.64
N GLU A 37 -6.58 -24.72 -6.88
CA GLU A 37 -5.60 -25.40 -7.76
C GLU A 37 -4.17 -25.24 -7.23
N TYR A 38 -3.84 -24.05 -6.68
CA TYR A 38 -2.52 -23.82 -6.09
C TYR A 38 -2.32 -24.59 -4.79
N GLU A 39 -3.37 -24.80 -3.98
CA GLU A 39 -3.35 -25.61 -2.75
C GLU A 39 -2.95 -27.07 -3.03
N THR A 40 -3.31 -27.59 -4.20
CA THR A 40 -2.88 -28.93 -4.63
C THR A 40 -1.36 -28.93 -4.89
N GLY A 41 -0.62 -29.71 -4.09
CA GLY A 41 0.85 -29.74 -4.15
C GLY A 41 1.51 -28.47 -3.58
N LEU A 42 0.87 -27.81 -2.63
CA LEU A 42 1.30 -26.53 -2.06
C LEU A 42 2.78 -26.54 -1.61
N GLU A 43 3.21 -27.59 -0.91
CA GLU A 43 4.57 -27.63 -0.34
C GLU A 43 5.64 -27.59 -1.43
N ASP A 44 5.51 -28.41 -2.46
CA ASP A 44 6.47 -28.44 -3.57
C ASP A 44 6.45 -27.12 -4.34
N ARG A 45 5.27 -26.52 -4.54
CA ARG A 45 5.10 -25.20 -5.16
C ARG A 45 5.79 -24.10 -4.35
N LEU A 46 5.63 -24.10 -3.02
CA LEU A 46 6.26 -23.13 -2.14
C LEU A 46 7.77 -23.29 -2.06
N ILE A 47 8.29 -24.55 -2.03
CA ILE A 47 9.74 -24.83 -2.11
C ILE A 47 10.31 -24.29 -3.43
N GLY A 48 9.64 -24.57 -4.55
CA GLY A 48 10.02 -24.06 -5.87
C GLY A 48 9.97 -22.53 -5.94
N LEU A 49 8.93 -21.89 -5.41
CA LEU A 49 8.77 -20.45 -5.36
C LEU A 49 9.86 -19.79 -4.50
N HIS A 50 10.08 -20.29 -3.28
CA HIS A 50 11.13 -19.84 -2.37
C HIS A 50 12.50 -19.89 -3.07
N SER A 51 12.83 -21.02 -3.68
CA SER A 51 14.11 -21.20 -4.41
C SER A 51 14.25 -20.17 -5.55
N ARG A 52 13.20 -19.93 -6.35
CA ARG A 52 13.23 -18.93 -7.43
C ARG A 52 13.43 -17.51 -6.89
N VAL A 53 12.76 -17.16 -5.80
CA VAL A 53 12.90 -15.84 -5.18
C VAL A 53 14.30 -15.63 -4.66
N HIS A 54 14.85 -16.58 -3.90
CA HIS A 54 16.17 -16.46 -3.28
C HIS A 54 17.33 -16.46 -4.29
N ARG A 55 17.19 -17.18 -5.42
CA ARG A 55 18.17 -17.16 -6.54
C ARG A 55 17.97 -15.97 -7.49
N GLY A 56 16.97 -15.11 -7.27
CA GLY A 56 16.67 -13.99 -8.15
C GLY A 56 15.96 -14.35 -9.47
N ALA A 57 15.62 -15.64 -9.67
CA ALA A 57 14.95 -16.16 -10.86
C ALA A 57 13.43 -15.95 -10.87
N TYR A 58 12.85 -15.47 -9.77
CA TYR A 58 11.41 -15.11 -9.70
C TYR A 58 11.08 -14.01 -10.70
N ARG A 59 9.96 -14.17 -11.42
CA ARG A 59 9.44 -13.19 -12.36
C ARG A 59 8.01 -12.84 -11.97
N ALA A 60 7.74 -11.56 -11.74
CA ALA A 60 6.39 -11.05 -11.53
C ALA A 60 5.61 -11.13 -12.84
N LEU A 61 4.38 -11.63 -12.78
CA LEU A 61 3.46 -11.64 -13.92
C LEU A 61 2.68 -10.33 -14.01
N PRO A 62 2.26 -9.90 -15.22
CA PRO A 62 1.37 -8.75 -15.34
C PRO A 62 0.05 -8.99 -14.61
N SER A 63 -0.51 -7.95 -14.02
CA SER A 63 -1.82 -8.04 -13.38
C SER A 63 -2.93 -8.14 -14.42
N ARG A 64 -3.89 -9.05 -14.25
CA ARG A 64 -5.06 -9.15 -15.10
C ARG A 64 -6.02 -8.01 -14.79
N ARG A 65 -6.39 -7.20 -15.78
CA ARG A 65 -7.36 -6.10 -15.65
C ARG A 65 -8.77 -6.65 -15.44
N VAL A 66 -9.46 -6.12 -14.45
CA VAL A 66 -10.88 -6.38 -14.18
C VAL A 66 -11.52 -5.05 -13.82
N TYR A 67 -12.77 -4.85 -14.23
CA TYR A 67 -13.54 -3.66 -13.91
C TYR A 67 -14.60 -3.98 -12.88
N ILE A 68 -14.72 -3.15 -11.84
CA ILE A 68 -15.79 -3.20 -10.86
C ILE A 68 -16.64 -1.93 -10.99
N GLU A 69 -17.94 -2.10 -11.09
CA GLU A 69 -18.88 -0.98 -11.10
C GLU A 69 -18.93 -0.30 -9.75
N LYS A 70 -18.87 1.03 -9.74
CA LYS A 70 -19.08 1.86 -8.57
C LYS A 70 -20.56 2.21 -8.42
N GLU A 71 -20.98 2.65 -7.22
CA GLU A 71 -22.34 3.10 -6.94
C GLU A 71 -22.81 4.23 -7.88
N ASP A 72 -21.89 5.04 -8.39
CA ASP A 72 -22.16 6.13 -9.34
C ASP A 72 -22.15 5.70 -10.82
N GLY A 73 -22.13 4.38 -11.11
CA GLY A 73 -22.12 3.80 -12.46
C GLY A 73 -20.76 3.87 -13.17
N ARG A 74 -19.75 4.48 -12.59
CA ARG A 74 -18.39 4.48 -13.15
C ARG A 74 -17.69 3.14 -12.91
N GLN A 75 -16.85 2.73 -13.83
CA GLN A 75 -16.03 1.53 -13.67
C GLN A 75 -14.71 1.85 -12.95
N ARG A 76 -14.37 1.04 -11.94
CA ARG A 76 -13.07 1.08 -11.28
C ARG A 76 -12.19 -0.03 -11.84
N PRO A 77 -11.06 0.30 -12.50
CA PRO A 77 -10.12 -0.71 -12.97
C PRO A 77 -9.34 -1.30 -11.79
N LEU A 78 -9.31 -2.63 -11.70
CA LEU A 78 -8.49 -3.37 -10.74
C LEU A 78 -7.48 -4.25 -11.48
N GLY A 79 -6.31 -4.43 -10.88
CA GLY A 79 -5.29 -5.37 -11.32
C GLY A 79 -5.29 -6.61 -10.42
N VAL A 80 -5.63 -7.77 -10.97
CA VAL A 80 -5.60 -9.04 -10.24
C VAL A 80 -4.27 -9.73 -10.51
N ALA A 81 -3.41 -9.81 -9.47
CA ALA A 81 -2.12 -10.49 -9.55
C ALA A 81 -2.29 -12.02 -9.54
N ALA A 82 -1.32 -12.75 -10.07
CA ALA A 82 -1.22 -14.21 -9.98
C ALA A 82 -1.11 -14.66 -8.50
N VAL A 83 -1.47 -15.91 -8.22
CA VAL A 83 -1.44 -16.44 -6.84
C VAL A 83 -0.02 -16.39 -6.27
N GLU A 84 1.00 -16.79 -7.02
CA GLU A 84 2.41 -16.70 -6.59
C GLU A 84 2.84 -15.27 -6.27
N ASP A 85 2.44 -14.30 -7.08
CA ASP A 85 2.75 -12.89 -6.84
C ASP A 85 2.07 -12.41 -5.55
N LYS A 86 0.81 -12.79 -5.31
CA LYS A 86 0.10 -12.46 -4.06
C LYS A 86 0.83 -13.03 -2.83
N ILE A 87 1.32 -14.29 -2.92
CA ILE A 87 2.04 -14.95 -1.82
C ILE A 87 3.33 -14.20 -1.50
N VAL A 88 4.17 -13.94 -2.50
CA VAL A 88 5.45 -13.24 -2.29
C VAL A 88 5.23 -11.81 -1.81
N GLN A 89 4.28 -11.10 -2.40
CA GLN A 89 3.89 -9.75 -1.96
C GLN A 89 3.44 -9.75 -0.50
N GLN A 90 2.59 -10.69 -0.09
CA GLN A 90 2.11 -10.79 1.30
C GLN A 90 3.26 -11.07 2.28
N GLY A 91 4.18 -11.94 1.93
CA GLY A 91 5.37 -12.20 2.74
C GLY A 91 6.24 -10.95 2.89
N VAL A 92 6.46 -10.21 1.80
CA VAL A 92 7.22 -8.94 1.85
C VAL A 92 6.46 -7.88 2.64
N VAL A 93 5.13 -7.76 2.50
CA VAL A 93 4.30 -6.85 3.33
C VAL A 93 4.47 -7.16 4.81
N THR A 94 4.48 -8.44 5.19
CA THR A 94 4.67 -8.83 6.60
C THR A 94 6.03 -8.37 7.13
N ILE A 95 7.10 -8.49 6.33
CA ILE A 95 8.44 -8.00 6.70
C ILE A 95 8.47 -6.47 6.79
N LEU A 96 7.90 -5.77 5.80
CA LEU A 96 7.89 -4.31 5.76
C LEU A 96 7.05 -3.70 6.89
N ASN A 97 5.95 -4.35 7.29
CA ASN A 97 5.13 -3.91 8.42
C ASN A 97 5.95 -3.85 9.72
N GLN A 98 6.82 -4.85 9.99
CA GLN A 98 7.66 -4.84 11.20
C GLN A 98 8.62 -3.65 11.25
N ILE A 99 8.95 -3.08 10.10
CA ILE A 99 9.89 -1.96 9.98
C ILE A 99 9.17 -0.62 10.02
N HIS A 100 8.10 -0.48 9.21
CA HIS A 100 7.46 0.82 8.99
C HIS A 100 6.37 1.17 10.02
N GLU A 101 5.82 0.17 10.74
CA GLU A 101 4.88 0.45 11.83
C GLU A 101 5.50 1.31 12.94
N GLU A 102 6.81 1.19 13.17
CA GLU A 102 7.57 2.04 14.10
C GLU A 102 7.67 3.51 13.64
N ASP A 103 7.57 3.75 12.33
CA ASP A 103 7.68 5.09 11.76
C ASP A 103 6.33 5.78 11.59
N PHE A 104 5.27 5.02 11.30
CA PHE A 104 3.97 5.58 10.96
C PHE A 104 3.33 6.34 12.12
N LEU A 105 2.85 7.54 11.83
CA LEU A 105 2.26 8.43 12.82
C LEU A 105 0.90 7.91 13.32
N GLY A 106 0.56 8.26 14.55
CA GLY A 106 -0.62 7.76 15.25
C GLY A 106 -1.96 8.12 14.59
N PHE A 107 -2.00 9.15 13.77
CA PHE A 107 -3.20 9.59 13.07
C PHE A 107 -3.45 8.91 11.71
N SER A 108 -2.55 8.03 11.26
CA SER A 108 -2.70 7.19 10.07
C SER A 108 -3.30 5.84 10.47
N TYR A 109 -4.42 5.44 9.86
CA TYR A 109 -5.19 4.25 10.23
C TYR A 109 -5.31 3.22 9.11
N GLY A 110 -5.51 3.65 7.86
CA GLY A 110 -5.81 2.74 6.75
C GLY A 110 -4.68 1.75 6.43
N PHE A 111 -5.03 0.50 6.13
CA PHE A 111 -4.13 -0.58 5.73
C PHE A 111 -3.00 -0.93 6.70
N ARG A 112 -3.15 -0.57 7.97
CA ARG A 112 -2.16 -0.86 9.02
C ARG A 112 -2.61 -2.01 9.91
N PRO A 113 -1.69 -2.88 10.36
CA PRO A 113 -2.00 -3.94 11.33
C PRO A 113 -2.55 -3.35 12.63
N GLY A 114 -3.62 -3.98 13.17
CA GLY A 114 -4.23 -3.54 14.42
C GLY A 114 -4.97 -2.19 14.36
N ARG A 115 -5.07 -1.57 13.18
CA ARG A 115 -5.83 -0.33 12.95
C ARG A 115 -7.08 -0.63 12.13
N SER A 116 -8.18 0.07 12.45
CA SER A 116 -9.47 -0.13 11.79
C SER A 116 -10.12 1.19 11.37
N GLN A 117 -11.11 1.08 10.49
CA GLN A 117 -11.95 2.21 10.10
C GLN A 117 -12.71 2.78 11.30
N HIS A 118 -13.20 1.92 12.20
CA HIS A 118 -13.89 2.36 13.41
C HIS A 118 -13.01 3.19 14.32
N GLN A 119 -11.75 2.79 14.51
CA GLN A 119 -10.80 3.60 15.30
C GLN A 119 -10.53 4.97 14.69
N ALA A 120 -10.47 5.07 13.36
CA ALA A 120 -10.35 6.35 12.66
C ALA A 120 -11.60 7.23 12.90
N LEU A 121 -12.80 6.64 12.80
CA LEU A 121 -14.07 7.32 13.07
C LEU A 121 -14.20 7.74 14.53
N ASP A 122 -13.77 6.92 15.48
CA ASP A 122 -13.77 7.24 16.91
C ASP A 122 -12.84 8.43 17.21
N ALA A 123 -11.63 8.42 16.63
CA ALA A 123 -10.71 9.54 16.76
C ALA A 123 -11.29 10.84 16.18
N LEU A 124 -11.99 10.73 15.05
CA LEU A 124 -12.69 11.82 14.40
C LEU A 124 -13.83 12.34 15.27
N SER A 125 -14.68 11.44 15.78
CA SER A 125 -15.82 11.77 16.65
C SER A 125 -15.34 12.40 17.95
N TYR A 126 -14.28 11.86 18.57
CA TYR A 126 -13.68 12.46 19.76
C TYR A 126 -13.22 13.89 19.47
N ALA A 127 -12.54 14.13 18.36
CA ALA A 127 -12.07 15.46 17.99
C ALA A 127 -13.24 16.43 17.82
N LEU A 128 -14.35 16.00 17.20
CA LEU A 128 -15.54 16.82 17.00
C LEU A 128 -16.25 17.17 18.29
N LEU A 129 -16.43 16.20 19.18
CA LEU A 129 -17.28 16.34 20.36
C LEU A 129 -16.53 16.92 21.56
N LYS A 130 -15.23 16.65 21.68
CA LYS A 130 -14.43 16.99 22.87
C LYS A 130 -13.44 18.13 22.65
N LYS A 131 -13.10 18.44 21.40
CA LYS A 131 -12.19 19.52 21.04
C LYS A 131 -12.96 20.72 20.49
N LYS A 132 -12.42 21.93 20.71
CA LYS A 132 -13.03 23.15 20.15
C LYS A 132 -12.67 23.29 18.66
N VAL A 133 -13.28 22.45 17.83
CA VAL A 133 -13.06 22.44 16.39
C VAL A 133 -14.08 23.36 15.71
N ASN A 134 -13.62 24.35 14.95
CA ASN A 134 -14.47 25.28 14.21
C ASN A 134 -14.55 24.93 12.72
N TYR A 135 -13.53 24.26 12.17
CA TYR A 135 -13.42 23.95 10.76
C TYR A 135 -13.06 22.48 10.56
N VAL A 136 -13.63 21.89 9.53
CA VAL A 136 -13.35 20.54 9.06
C VAL A 136 -12.91 20.66 7.60
N LEU A 137 -11.73 20.16 7.28
CA LEU A 137 -11.31 19.97 5.91
C LEU A 137 -11.37 18.46 5.62
N ASP A 138 -12.15 18.10 4.62
CA ASP A 138 -12.15 16.76 4.05
C ASP A 138 -11.37 16.80 2.73
N ALA A 139 -10.34 15.95 2.61
CA ALA A 139 -9.46 15.97 1.46
C ALA A 139 -9.18 14.55 0.96
N ASP A 140 -9.45 14.33 -0.31
CA ASP A 140 -9.16 13.09 -1.05
C ASP A 140 -8.09 13.36 -2.12
N VAL A 141 -7.12 12.46 -2.22
CA VAL A 141 -6.09 12.56 -3.27
C VAL A 141 -6.60 11.90 -4.54
N ARG A 142 -7.00 12.73 -5.50
CA ARG A 142 -7.57 12.26 -6.76
C ARG A 142 -6.65 11.31 -7.51
N SER A 143 -7.16 10.09 -7.75
CA SER A 143 -6.44 9.04 -8.51
C SER A 143 -5.07 8.70 -7.92
N PHE A 144 -4.95 8.68 -6.60
CA PHE A 144 -3.69 8.50 -5.89
C PHE A 144 -2.88 7.30 -6.40
N PHE A 145 -3.49 6.10 -6.41
CA PHE A 145 -2.82 4.88 -6.85
C PHE A 145 -2.37 4.90 -8.31
N ASP A 146 -3.08 5.62 -9.19
CA ASP A 146 -2.78 5.69 -10.61
C ASP A 146 -1.66 6.70 -10.92
N LYS A 147 -1.42 7.66 -10.00
CA LYS A 147 -0.47 8.76 -10.18
C LYS A 147 0.79 8.64 -9.34
N LEU A 148 0.92 7.61 -8.51
CA LEU A 148 2.13 7.36 -7.73
C LEU A 148 3.36 7.32 -8.63
N ASP A 149 4.36 8.15 -8.32
CA ASP A 149 5.65 8.09 -8.98
C ASP A 149 6.44 6.90 -8.45
N LYS A 150 6.71 5.92 -9.32
CA LYS A 150 7.39 4.66 -8.97
C LYS A 150 8.81 4.90 -8.46
N SER A 151 9.50 5.93 -8.97
CA SER A 151 10.87 6.25 -8.55
C SER A 151 10.89 6.76 -7.12
N TRP A 152 9.93 7.60 -6.75
CA TRP A 152 9.77 8.07 -5.37
C TRP A 152 9.31 6.97 -4.43
N VAL A 153 8.43 6.06 -4.87
CA VAL A 153 8.06 4.88 -4.06
C VAL A 153 9.32 4.10 -3.67
N ILE A 154 10.20 3.79 -4.63
CA ILE A 154 11.46 3.08 -4.35
C ILE A 154 12.35 3.87 -3.41
N LYS A 155 12.56 5.17 -3.65
CA LYS A 155 13.37 6.05 -2.78
C LYS A 155 12.84 6.06 -1.34
N PHE A 156 11.52 6.11 -1.14
CA PHE A 156 10.94 6.10 0.19
C PHE A 156 11.10 4.74 0.89
N VAL A 157 10.94 3.64 0.17
CA VAL A 157 11.25 2.31 0.72
C VAL A 157 12.73 2.22 1.11
N GLU A 158 13.64 2.77 0.32
CA GLU A 158 15.09 2.79 0.56
C GLU A 158 15.50 3.58 1.82
N HIS A 159 14.63 4.43 2.37
CA HIS A 159 14.92 5.10 3.64
C HIS A 159 15.15 4.10 4.79
N ARG A 160 14.44 2.98 4.79
CA ARG A 160 14.53 1.94 5.83
C ARG A 160 15.09 0.62 5.31
N VAL A 161 14.91 0.31 4.04
CA VAL A 161 15.28 -0.95 3.40
C VAL A 161 16.48 -0.75 2.50
N ALA A 162 17.60 -1.37 2.85
CA ALA A 162 18.82 -1.38 2.05
C ALA A 162 19.16 -2.77 1.47
N ASP A 163 18.26 -3.77 1.63
CA ASP A 163 18.41 -5.06 0.95
C ASP A 163 18.02 -4.92 -0.53
N PRO A 164 18.99 -5.00 -1.47
CA PRO A 164 18.73 -4.80 -2.90
C PRO A 164 17.82 -5.87 -3.49
N ARG A 165 17.69 -7.03 -2.83
CA ARG A 165 16.83 -8.12 -3.29
C ARG A 165 15.36 -7.80 -3.02
N ILE A 166 15.05 -7.23 -1.85
CA ILE A 166 13.69 -6.74 -1.53
C ILE A 166 13.32 -5.58 -2.46
N LEU A 167 14.20 -4.59 -2.62
CA LEU A 167 13.94 -3.47 -3.53
C LEU A 167 13.69 -3.93 -4.96
N ARG A 168 14.45 -4.92 -5.43
CA ARG A 168 14.25 -5.52 -6.76
C ARG A 168 12.89 -6.23 -6.89
N LEU A 169 12.39 -6.88 -5.83
CA LEU A 169 11.03 -7.45 -5.83
C LEU A 169 9.98 -6.36 -5.99
N VAL A 170 10.08 -5.28 -5.21
CA VAL A 170 9.16 -4.13 -5.34
C VAL A 170 9.20 -3.55 -6.75
N GLN A 171 10.40 -3.33 -7.32
CA GLN A 171 10.57 -2.85 -8.70
C GLN A 171 9.93 -3.79 -9.73
N LYS A 172 10.08 -5.12 -9.57
CA LYS A 172 9.46 -6.11 -10.47
C LYS A 172 7.94 -5.95 -10.47
N TRP A 173 7.29 -5.81 -9.32
CA TRP A 173 5.83 -5.64 -9.24
C TRP A 173 5.35 -4.30 -9.80
N LEU A 174 6.07 -3.21 -9.53
CA LEU A 174 5.76 -1.90 -10.10
C LEU A 174 5.86 -1.87 -11.62
N ASN A 175 6.72 -2.71 -12.21
CA ASN A 175 7.00 -2.77 -13.64
C ASN A 175 6.37 -3.97 -14.36
N ALA A 176 5.62 -4.83 -13.66
CA ALA A 176 5.01 -6.03 -14.26
C ALA A 176 4.00 -5.71 -15.36
N GLY A 177 3.41 -4.50 -15.33
CA GLY A 177 2.39 -4.08 -16.28
C GLY A 177 1.02 -4.70 -16.01
N VAL A 178 0.14 -4.51 -16.97
CA VAL A 178 -1.25 -5.00 -16.94
C VAL A 178 -1.57 -5.74 -18.23
N MET A 179 -2.30 -6.83 -18.09
CA MET A 179 -2.86 -7.60 -19.19
C MET A 179 -4.36 -7.34 -19.28
N GLU A 180 -4.81 -6.85 -20.42
CA GLU A 180 -6.21 -6.58 -20.72
C GLU A 180 -6.56 -7.15 -22.08
N GLU A 181 -7.57 -8.01 -22.15
CA GLU A 181 -8.01 -8.68 -23.40
C GLU A 181 -6.86 -9.32 -24.20
N GLY A 182 -5.92 -9.95 -23.49
CA GLY A 182 -4.75 -10.58 -24.12
C GLY A 182 -3.64 -9.62 -24.58
N LYS A 183 -3.81 -8.30 -24.38
CA LYS A 183 -2.80 -7.29 -24.70
C LYS A 183 -2.08 -6.83 -23.44
N TRP A 184 -0.76 -6.91 -23.47
CA TRP A 184 0.06 -6.34 -22.41
C TRP A 184 0.22 -4.83 -22.59
N SER A 185 0.13 -4.09 -21.49
CA SER A 185 0.43 -2.66 -21.44
C SER A 185 1.33 -2.32 -20.27
N GLU A 186 2.29 -1.44 -20.52
CA GLU A 186 3.14 -0.90 -19.48
C GLU A 186 2.35 0.13 -18.65
N THR A 187 2.46 0.04 -17.33
CA THR A 187 2.03 1.11 -16.42
C THR A 187 3.20 2.06 -16.17
N LYS A 188 3.19 3.24 -16.79
CA LYS A 188 4.27 4.25 -16.63
C LYS A 188 4.28 4.85 -15.24
N THR A 189 3.11 5.08 -14.64
CA THR A 189 2.92 5.62 -13.29
C THR A 189 1.98 4.72 -12.50
N GLY A 190 1.96 4.89 -11.19
CA GLY A 190 1.03 4.21 -10.32
C GLY A 190 1.41 2.78 -9.93
N THR A 191 0.58 2.22 -9.07
CA THR A 191 0.61 0.81 -8.69
C THR A 191 -0.71 0.17 -9.08
N PRO A 192 -0.73 -1.11 -9.53
CA PRO A 192 -1.99 -1.78 -9.85
C PRO A 192 -2.92 -1.78 -8.63
N GLN A 193 -4.08 -1.11 -8.76
CA GLN A 193 -5.11 -1.20 -7.72
C GLN A 193 -5.56 -2.66 -7.58
N GLY A 194 -5.49 -3.21 -6.35
CA GLY A 194 -5.79 -4.62 -6.07
C GLY A 194 -4.57 -5.52 -5.89
N SER A 195 -3.36 -5.02 -6.09
CA SER A 195 -2.13 -5.71 -5.70
C SER A 195 -1.99 -5.72 -4.17
N VAL A 196 -1.52 -6.83 -3.61
CA VAL A 196 -1.39 -7.04 -2.14
C VAL A 196 -0.42 -6.04 -1.51
N ILE A 197 0.65 -5.67 -2.23
CA ILE A 197 1.67 -4.76 -1.70
C ILE A 197 1.30 -3.27 -1.84
N SER A 198 0.38 -2.92 -2.75
CA SER A 198 0.07 -1.51 -3.06
C SER A 198 -0.40 -0.70 -1.85
N PRO A 199 -1.21 -1.22 -0.91
CA PRO A 199 -1.59 -0.50 0.30
C PRO A 199 -0.39 -0.14 1.19
N MET A 200 0.58 -1.04 1.32
CA MET A 200 1.81 -0.79 2.09
C MET A 200 2.66 0.29 1.44
N LEU A 201 2.87 0.21 0.13
CA LEU A 201 3.63 1.21 -0.62
C LEU A 201 2.94 2.58 -0.58
N ALA A 202 1.60 2.61 -0.62
CA ALA A 202 0.81 3.82 -0.46
C ALA A 202 1.03 4.47 0.91
N ASN A 203 1.00 3.69 1.98
CA ASN A 203 1.25 4.20 3.32
C ASN A 203 2.68 4.73 3.48
N ILE A 204 3.69 4.04 2.95
CA ILE A 204 5.08 4.53 2.95
C ILE A 204 5.17 5.87 2.18
N TYR A 205 4.56 5.95 1.01
CA TYR A 205 4.58 7.17 0.19
C TYR A 205 3.92 8.34 0.93
N LEU A 206 2.71 8.14 1.47
CA LEU A 206 1.97 9.18 2.20
C LEU A 206 2.67 9.57 3.50
N HIS A 207 3.35 8.65 4.17
CA HIS A 207 4.14 8.98 5.34
C HIS A 207 5.19 10.04 5.04
N TYR A 208 5.99 9.87 3.98
CA TYR A 208 7.06 10.81 3.64
C TYR A 208 6.55 12.08 2.95
N THR A 209 5.48 12.02 2.18
CA THR A 209 4.98 13.20 1.43
C THR A 209 3.96 14.03 2.20
N PHE A 210 3.13 13.40 3.03
CA PHE A 210 2.01 14.04 3.71
C PHE A 210 2.15 14.01 5.24
N ASP A 211 2.30 12.83 5.84
CA ASP A 211 2.21 12.68 7.29
C ASP A 211 3.28 13.49 8.02
N LEU A 212 4.55 13.39 7.58
CA LEU A 212 5.66 14.13 8.19
C LEU A 212 5.51 15.64 7.98
N TRP A 213 5.06 16.06 6.80
CA TRP A 213 4.80 17.47 6.53
C TRP A 213 3.69 18.02 7.43
N VAL A 214 2.56 17.33 7.54
CA VAL A 214 1.44 17.73 8.40
C VAL A 214 1.88 17.79 9.87
N GLU A 215 2.69 16.82 10.32
CA GLU A 215 3.18 16.81 11.70
C GLU A 215 4.07 18.04 12.01
N VAL A 216 4.96 18.40 11.09
CA VAL A 216 5.80 19.59 11.21
C VAL A 216 4.96 20.86 11.16
N TRP A 217 4.04 20.96 10.19
CA TRP A 217 3.15 22.11 10.05
C TRP A 217 2.28 22.30 11.29
N ARG A 218 1.68 21.22 11.81
CA ARG A 218 0.85 21.23 13.00
C ARG A 218 1.59 21.77 14.22
N LYS A 219 2.88 21.41 14.38
CA LYS A 219 3.71 21.81 15.52
C LYS A 219 4.29 23.23 15.41
N LYS A 220 4.60 23.66 14.19
CA LYS A 220 5.38 24.90 13.98
C LYS A 220 4.57 26.08 13.44
N CYS A 221 3.53 25.82 12.66
CA CYS A 221 2.82 26.86 11.89
C CYS A 221 1.37 27.04 12.33
N ALA A 222 0.70 25.99 12.80
CA ALA A 222 -0.71 26.08 13.15
C ALA A 222 -0.92 26.98 14.39
N GLN A 223 -1.85 27.95 14.27
CA GLN A 223 -2.18 28.88 15.35
C GLN A 223 -3.23 28.35 16.32
N GLY A 224 -3.61 27.10 16.24
CA GLY A 224 -4.61 26.46 17.08
C GLY A 224 -4.44 24.96 17.15
N GLU A 225 -5.36 24.30 17.87
CA GLU A 225 -5.36 22.84 17.95
C GLU A 225 -5.79 22.24 16.58
N VAL A 226 -4.93 21.40 16.01
CA VAL A 226 -5.20 20.68 14.78
C VAL A 226 -5.22 19.19 15.04
N VAL A 227 -6.33 18.54 14.74
CA VAL A 227 -6.48 17.09 14.77
C VAL A 227 -6.48 16.59 13.34
N VAL A 228 -5.69 15.57 13.07
CA VAL A 228 -5.59 14.92 11.76
C VAL A 228 -6.02 13.47 11.90
N VAL A 229 -6.83 13.00 10.97
CA VAL A 229 -7.20 11.59 10.82
C VAL A 229 -7.03 11.23 9.35
N ARG A 230 -6.18 10.25 9.05
CA ARG A 230 -5.97 9.73 7.70
C ARG A 230 -6.35 8.26 7.63
N TYR A 231 -7.21 7.92 6.69
CA TYR A 231 -7.53 6.54 6.36
C TYR A 231 -7.17 6.28 4.89
N ALA A 232 -6.05 5.59 4.65
CA ALA A 232 -5.47 5.41 3.32
C ALA A 232 -5.14 6.76 2.64
N ASP A 233 -5.70 7.02 1.46
CA ASP A 233 -5.62 8.27 0.70
C ASP A 233 -6.64 9.33 1.13
N ASP A 234 -7.67 8.95 1.91
CA ASP A 234 -8.63 9.88 2.50
C ASP A 234 -8.05 10.54 3.76
N SER A 235 -8.14 11.86 3.88
CA SER A 235 -7.69 12.60 5.06
C SER A 235 -8.69 13.68 5.48
N ALA A 236 -8.92 13.77 6.79
CA ALA A 236 -9.73 14.82 7.40
C ALA A 236 -8.89 15.62 8.41
N PRO A 237 -8.08 16.60 7.99
CA PRO A 237 -7.46 17.54 8.89
C PRO A 237 -8.47 18.54 9.45
N ARG A 238 -8.33 18.91 10.73
CA ARG A 238 -9.23 19.82 11.44
C ARG A 238 -8.45 20.90 12.18
N ALA A 239 -8.86 22.15 12.02
CA ALA A 239 -8.21 23.29 12.63
C ALA A 239 -9.19 24.17 13.40
N ARG A 240 -8.70 24.82 14.45
CA ARG A 240 -9.46 25.80 15.25
C ARG A 240 -9.62 27.16 14.54
N LYS A 241 -8.79 27.47 13.54
CA LYS A 241 -8.80 28.70 12.75
C LYS A 241 -8.54 28.39 11.30
N ALA A 242 -9.39 28.90 10.40
CA ALA A 242 -9.18 28.73 8.97
C ALA A 242 -7.96 29.54 8.54
N GLU A 243 -6.86 28.86 8.23
CA GLU A 243 -5.87 29.38 7.31
C GLU A 243 -6.23 28.85 5.92
N ARG A 244 -6.36 29.75 4.95
CA ARG A 244 -6.48 29.35 3.55
C ARG A 244 -5.16 28.66 3.16
N LEU A 245 -5.16 27.34 3.16
CA LEU A 245 -4.15 26.58 2.45
C LEU A 245 -4.37 26.87 0.97
N SER A 246 -3.58 27.75 0.40
CA SER A 246 -3.59 27.97 -1.05
C SER A 246 -3.08 26.67 -1.71
N SER A 247 -3.73 26.25 -2.78
CA SER A 247 -3.34 25.09 -3.59
C SER A 247 -1.87 25.10 -4.05
N ALA A 248 -1.20 26.26 -3.98
CA ALA A 248 0.23 26.43 -4.27
C ALA A 248 1.18 25.94 -3.14
N GLN A 249 0.71 25.79 -1.89
CA GLN A 249 1.53 25.31 -0.78
C GLN A 249 1.53 23.78 -0.62
N LEU A 250 0.70 23.08 -1.39
CA LEU A 250 0.63 21.62 -1.42
C LEU A 250 1.54 20.98 -2.48
N LEU A 251 2.23 21.79 -3.30
CA LEU A 251 2.99 21.31 -4.46
C LEU A 251 4.47 21.75 -4.49
N ASN A 252 5.00 22.36 -3.44
CA ASN A 252 6.43 22.70 -3.32
C ASN A 252 7.17 21.83 -2.30
#